data_17422429fe53a3e2de4d0bd36ab18941
#
_entry.id   17422429fe53a3e2de4d0bd36ab18941
#
_cell.length_a   1.000
_cell.length_b   1.000
_cell.length_c   1.000
_cell.angle_alpha   90.00
_cell.angle_beta   90.00
_cell.angle_gamma   90.00
#
_symmetry.space_group_name_H-M   'P 1'
#
loop_
_entity.id
_entity.type
_entity.pdbx_description
1 polymer ?
#
loop_
_entity_poly.entity_id
_entity_poly.type
_entity_poly.pdbx_seq_one_letter_code
_entity_poly.pdbx_strand_id
1 'polypeptide(L)'
;MGSEPTAGALLAAGSEAMLEAAFRTGDFLSARALLTAALAQARRDRDRVDEAAAMTRLGLLAQHVALGGDFAHADWAGPERLFAEALTIQRQVDHPAGAAESLFGLGLVHQVLRADWATAMSFYREALALAERYADEMVRSEVHRHIGFFHVYAAGDCEPGLRHLRMSQVLRERYGDPRRVATGTLALGEAELAAGHRQEAIRLLAEAVHQARTAGLTRERIFWAEYALQGAERRAA
;
A
#
# COMPACT_ATOMS: atom_id res chain seq x y z
N MET A 1 31.51 5.45 -22.26
CA MET A 1 31.05 6.03 -21.01
C MET A 1 29.53 5.87 -21.00
N GLY A 2 28.98 4.99 -20.17
CA GLY A 2 27.52 4.88 -20.01
C GLY A 2 26.99 6.17 -19.38
N SER A 3 25.86 6.68 -19.87
CA SER A 3 25.18 7.81 -19.24
C SER A 3 24.76 7.43 -17.80
N GLU A 4 24.92 8.34 -16.86
CA GLU A 4 24.35 8.15 -15.51
C GLU A 4 22.83 7.93 -15.61
N PRO A 5 22.26 7.05 -14.74
CA PRO A 5 20.84 6.80 -14.77
C PRO A 5 20.04 8.05 -14.37
N THR A 6 18.93 8.30 -15.04
CA THR A 6 18.03 9.41 -14.69
C THR A 6 17.33 9.17 -13.37
N ALA A 7 16.82 10.24 -12.73
CA ALA A 7 16.01 10.14 -11.50
C ALA A 7 14.82 9.21 -11.69
N GLY A 8 14.09 9.34 -12.79
CA GLY A 8 12.95 8.48 -13.12
C GLY A 8 13.32 7.00 -13.27
N ALA A 9 14.47 6.68 -13.89
CA ALA A 9 14.95 5.31 -14.00
C ALA A 9 15.30 4.70 -12.64
N LEU A 10 15.97 5.46 -11.77
CA LEU A 10 16.29 5.06 -10.40
C LEU A 10 15.02 4.88 -9.55
N LEU A 11 14.04 5.77 -9.73
CA LEU A 11 12.75 5.70 -9.04
C LEU A 11 11.97 4.44 -9.42
N ALA A 12 11.91 4.11 -10.71
CA ALA A 12 11.26 2.89 -11.20
C ALA A 12 11.95 1.64 -10.66
N ALA A 13 13.27 1.55 -10.73
CA ALA A 13 14.04 0.43 -10.20
C ALA A 13 13.90 0.30 -8.68
N GLY A 14 13.93 1.41 -7.95
CA GLY A 14 13.75 1.43 -6.50
C GLY A 14 12.35 1.03 -6.06
N SER A 15 11.32 1.42 -6.83
CA SER A 15 9.94 1.02 -6.58
C SER A 15 9.74 -0.48 -6.78
N GLU A 16 10.28 -1.06 -7.84
CA GLU A 16 10.21 -2.51 -8.06
C GLU A 16 11.00 -3.29 -7.00
N ALA A 17 12.21 -2.83 -6.64
CA ALA A 17 12.99 -3.43 -5.56
C ALA A 17 12.23 -3.40 -4.22
N MET A 18 11.49 -2.31 -3.94
CA MET A 18 10.65 -2.20 -2.75
C MET A 18 9.49 -3.22 -2.77
N LEU A 19 8.84 -3.41 -3.92
CA LEU A 19 7.80 -4.42 -4.07
C LEU A 19 8.35 -5.84 -3.91
N GLU A 20 9.49 -6.13 -4.53
CA GLU A 20 10.16 -7.42 -4.38
C GLU A 20 10.51 -7.69 -2.91
N ALA A 21 11.05 -6.69 -2.21
CA ALA A 21 11.32 -6.78 -0.78
C ALA A 21 10.05 -7.02 0.04
N ALA A 22 9.01 -6.22 -0.18
CA ALA A 22 7.77 -6.28 0.59
C ALA A 22 6.99 -7.60 0.41
N PHE A 23 7.10 -8.24 -0.75
CA PHE A 23 6.30 -9.42 -1.08
C PHE A 23 7.07 -10.73 -1.10
N ARG A 24 8.40 -10.72 -1.35
CA ARG A 24 9.16 -11.96 -1.61
C ARG A 24 10.42 -12.15 -0.78
N THR A 25 11.23 -11.10 -0.57
CA THR A 25 12.57 -11.27 0.02
C THR A 25 12.73 -10.75 1.43
N GLY A 26 12.02 -9.70 1.80
CA GLY A 26 12.22 -8.97 3.05
C GLY A 26 13.45 -8.05 3.06
N ASP A 27 14.25 -8.03 1.98
CA ASP A 27 15.47 -7.20 1.88
C ASP A 27 15.19 -5.82 1.25
N PHE A 28 15.09 -4.81 2.07
CA PHE A 28 14.83 -3.42 1.66
C PHE A 28 16.11 -2.59 1.36
N LEU A 29 17.31 -3.15 1.48
CA LEU A 29 18.56 -2.38 1.33
C LEU A 29 18.72 -1.83 -0.08
N SER A 30 18.50 -2.67 -1.11
CA SER A 30 18.58 -2.25 -2.51
C SER A 30 17.55 -1.18 -2.85
N ALA A 31 16.32 -1.34 -2.39
CA ALA A 31 15.25 -0.36 -2.59
C ALA A 31 15.62 1.00 -1.99
N ARG A 32 16.13 0.98 -0.76
CA ARG A 32 16.58 2.21 -0.06
C ARG A 32 17.70 2.92 -0.82
N ALA A 33 18.70 2.17 -1.28
CA ALA A 33 19.84 2.74 -2.02
C ALA A 33 19.37 3.40 -3.33
N LEU A 34 18.53 2.71 -4.12
CA LEU A 34 18.01 3.22 -5.38
C LEU A 34 17.12 4.45 -5.19
N LEU A 35 16.19 4.43 -4.24
CA LEU A 35 15.28 5.55 -3.96
C LEU A 35 16.04 6.77 -3.41
N THR A 36 17.08 6.55 -2.58
CA THR A 36 17.93 7.63 -2.11
C THR A 36 18.74 8.25 -3.25
N ALA A 37 19.26 7.42 -4.16
CA ALA A 37 19.93 7.89 -5.36
C ALA A 37 18.99 8.67 -6.30
N ALA A 38 17.74 8.19 -6.45
CA ALA A 38 16.71 8.89 -7.22
C ALA A 38 16.45 10.30 -6.68
N LEU A 39 16.27 10.41 -5.35
CA LEU A 39 16.07 11.70 -4.69
C LEU A 39 17.26 12.64 -4.90
N ALA A 40 18.48 12.12 -4.75
CA ALA A 40 19.68 12.92 -4.96
C ALA A 40 19.82 13.38 -6.42
N GLN A 41 19.50 12.52 -7.39
CA GLN A 41 19.53 12.87 -8.82
C GLN A 41 18.46 13.91 -9.15
N ALA A 42 17.20 13.72 -8.72
CA ALA A 42 16.12 14.68 -8.95
C ALA A 42 16.47 16.08 -8.42
N ARG A 43 17.11 16.15 -7.25
CA ARG A 43 17.59 17.42 -6.68
C ARG A 43 18.68 18.07 -7.51
N ARG A 44 19.66 17.30 -8.04
CA ARG A 44 20.70 17.81 -8.93
C ARG A 44 20.09 18.38 -10.22
N ASP A 45 19.12 17.66 -10.79
CA ASP A 45 18.46 18.01 -12.03
C ASP A 45 17.38 19.10 -11.84
N ARG A 46 17.06 19.43 -10.59
CA ARG A 46 15.97 20.35 -10.20
C ARG A 46 14.60 19.84 -10.68
N ASP A 47 14.46 18.53 -10.82
CA ASP A 47 13.19 17.89 -11.16
C ASP A 47 12.33 17.74 -9.90
N ARG A 48 11.41 18.68 -9.74
CA ARG A 48 10.53 18.73 -8.56
C ARG A 48 9.50 17.61 -8.54
N VAL A 49 9.11 17.08 -9.70
CA VAL A 49 8.16 15.96 -9.81
C VAL A 49 8.83 14.67 -9.31
N ASP A 50 9.99 14.34 -9.85
CA ASP A 50 10.75 13.16 -9.43
C ASP A 50 11.27 13.29 -8.00
N GLU A 51 11.61 14.51 -7.53
CA GLU A 51 11.99 14.75 -6.13
C GLU A 51 10.85 14.35 -5.20
N ALA A 52 9.63 14.83 -5.42
CA ALA A 52 8.47 14.52 -4.59
C ALA A 52 8.08 13.04 -4.70
N ALA A 53 8.15 12.45 -5.90
CA ALA A 53 7.88 11.02 -6.08
C ALA A 53 8.88 10.15 -5.30
N ALA A 54 10.18 10.47 -5.32
CA ALA A 54 11.20 9.75 -4.56
C ALA A 54 10.97 9.87 -3.05
N MET A 55 10.57 11.04 -2.56
CA MET A 55 10.21 11.23 -1.15
C MET A 55 8.99 10.39 -0.75
N THR A 56 7.95 10.34 -1.59
CA THR A 56 6.77 9.49 -1.37
C THR A 56 7.16 8.01 -1.29
N ARG A 57 7.99 7.53 -2.21
CA ARG A 57 8.46 6.13 -2.20
C ARG A 57 9.34 5.81 -0.98
N LEU A 58 10.20 6.73 -0.55
CA LEU A 58 10.99 6.57 0.68
C LEU A 58 10.10 6.52 1.93
N GLY A 59 9.03 7.30 1.96
CA GLY A 59 8.02 7.24 3.03
C GLY A 59 7.33 5.88 3.10
N LEU A 60 6.89 5.34 1.94
CA LEU A 60 6.29 4.01 1.85
C LEU A 60 7.28 2.90 2.23
N LEU A 61 8.54 3.01 1.79
CA LEU A 61 9.61 2.08 2.16
C LEU A 61 9.80 2.05 3.67
N ALA A 62 9.85 3.22 4.32
CA ALA A 62 10.01 3.31 5.77
C ALA A 62 8.85 2.65 6.52
N GLN A 63 7.62 2.79 6.02
CA GLN A 63 6.46 2.09 6.58
C GLN A 63 6.57 0.57 6.43
N HIS A 64 6.99 0.06 5.26
CA HIS A 64 7.19 -1.38 5.08
C HIS A 64 8.25 -1.94 6.02
N VAL A 65 9.37 -1.25 6.19
CA VAL A 65 10.44 -1.64 7.11
C VAL A 65 9.91 -1.67 8.56
N ALA A 66 9.15 -0.68 8.94
CA ALA A 66 8.58 -0.59 10.27
C ALA A 66 7.58 -1.71 10.57
N LEU A 67 6.74 -2.09 9.61
CA LEU A 67 5.79 -3.19 9.75
C LEU A 67 6.47 -4.56 9.85
N GLY A 68 7.67 -4.71 9.30
CA GLY A 68 8.47 -5.95 9.38
C GLY A 68 9.43 -6.02 10.57
N GLY A 69 9.53 -4.96 11.39
CA GLY A 69 10.47 -4.83 12.49
C GLY A 69 9.82 -4.63 13.86
N ASP A 70 10.60 -4.05 14.78
CA ASP A 70 10.09 -3.66 16.10
C ASP A 70 9.20 -2.41 15.99
N PHE A 71 7.92 -2.64 15.88
CA PHE A 71 6.88 -1.63 15.73
C PHE A 71 6.88 -0.59 16.87
N ALA A 72 7.22 -1.00 18.09
CA ALA A 72 7.18 -0.11 19.27
C ALA A 72 8.26 0.97 19.25
N HIS A 73 9.34 0.75 18.50
CA HIS A 73 10.49 1.66 18.42
C HIS A 73 10.69 2.27 17.02
N ALA A 74 9.71 2.11 16.14
CA ALA A 74 9.80 2.64 14.79
C ALA A 74 9.76 4.19 14.77
N ASP A 75 10.62 4.79 13.95
CA ASP A 75 10.58 6.24 13.68
C ASP A 75 9.42 6.55 12.72
N TRP A 76 8.40 7.16 13.23
CA TRP A 76 7.21 7.52 12.48
C TRP A 76 7.18 8.97 12.00
N ALA A 77 7.94 9.82 12.64
CA ALA A 77 8.07 11.21 12.26
C ALA A 77 8.79 11.34 10.89
N GLY A 78 9.69 10.41 10.59
CA GLY A 78 10.40 10.37 9.31
C GLY A 78 9.46 10.21 8.11
N PRO A 79 8.67 9.13 8.02
CA PRO A 79 7.68 8.94 6.96
C PRO A 79 6.67 10.07 6.85
N GLU A 80 6.12 10.54 7.97
CA GLU A 80 5.16 11.65 7.99
C GLU A 80 5.74 12.90 7.35
N ARG A 81 6.97 13.27 7.72
CA ARG A 81 7.66 14.42 7.14
C ARG A 81 7.88 14.25 5.64
N LEU A 82 8.34 13.07 5.19
CA LEU A 82 8.56 12.79 3.77
C LEU A 82 7.28 12.97 2.96
N PHE A 83 6.16 12.44 3.41
CA PHE A 83 4.88 12.60 2.73
C PHE A 83 4.38 14.04 2.75
N ALA A 84 4.52 14.77 3.85
CA ALA A 84 4.08 16.16 3.95
C ALA A 84 4.91 17.09 3.05
N GLU A 85 6.22 16.91 3.00
CA GLU A 85 7.10 17.66 2.11
C GLU A 85 6.82 17.32 0.64
N ALA A 86 6.66 16.04 0.30
CA ALA A 86 6.29 15.59 -1.04
C ALA A 86 4.95 16.20 -1.48
N LEU A 87 3.93 16.16 -0.64
CA LEU A 87 2.61 16.74 -0.91
C LEU A 87 2.71 18.24 -1.18
N THR A 88 3.53 18.95 -0.40
CA THR A 88 3.76 20.38 -0.59
C THR A 88 4.33 20.66 -1.98
N ILE A 89 5.35 19.91 -2.38
CA ILE A 89 5.95 20.03 -3.72
C ILE A 89 4.94 19.70 -4.81
N GLN A 90 4.21 18.59 -4.69
CA GLN A 90 3.24 18.14 -5.68
C GLN A 90 2.12 19.15 -5.90
N ARG A 91 1.67 19.81 -4.84
CA ARG A 91 0.71 20.93 -4.94
C ARG A 91 1.31 22.14 -5.64
N GLN A 92 2.59 22.47 -5.39
CA GLN A 92 3.27 23.61 -6.04
C GLN A 92 3.48 23.39 -7.54
N VAL A 93 3.69 22.15 -7.97
CA VAL A 93 3.92 21.81 -9.39
C VAL A 93 2.67 21.31 -10.12
N ASP A 94 1.50 21.42 -9.50
CA ASP A 94 0.20 20.95 -10.03
C ASP A 94 0.24 19.46 -10.48
N HIS A 95 0.71 18.58 -9.58
CA HIS A 95 0.81 17.14 -9.82
C HIS A 95 -0.18 16.36 -8.94
N PRO A 96 -1.48 16.35 -9.28
CA PRO A 96 -2.54 15.80 -8.43
C PRO A 96 -2.46 14.28 -8.24
N ALA A 97 -1.93 13.53 -9.21
CA ALA A 97 -1.73 12.08 -9.05
C ALA A 97 -0.73 11.77 -7.93
N GLY A 98 0.41 12.47 -7.89
CA GLY A 98 1.37 12.33 -6.80
C GLY A 98 0.82 12.80 -5.46
N ALA A 99 0.05 13.92 -5.46
CA ALA A 99 -0.61 14.40 -4.24
C ALA A 99 -1.56 13.35 -3.64
N ALA A 100 -2.27 12.58 -4.47
CA ALA A 100 -3.09 11.46 -4.02
C ALA A 100 -2.26 10.38 -3.29
N GLU A 101 -1.09 10.02 -3.82
CA GLU A 101 -0.19 9.05 -3.18
C GLU A 101 0.36 9.56 -1.84
N SER A 102 0.78 10.83 -1.77
CA SER A 102 1.32 11.40 -0.53
C SER A 102 0.24 11.56 0.54
N LEU A 103 -0.97 11.95 0.17
CA LEU A 103 -2.13 11.95 1.06
C LEU A 103 -2.47 10.54 1.56
N PHE A 104 -2.44 9.55 0.68
CA PHE A 104 -2.59 8.15 1.08
C PHE A 104 -1.52 7.74 2.10
N GLY A 105 -0.26 8.10 1.87
CA GLY A 105 0.85 7.85 2.80
C GLY A 105 0.64 8.50 4.17
N LEU A 106 0.17 9.75 4.23
CA LEU A 106 -0.20 10.40 5.48
C LEU A 106 -1.34 9.67 6.20
N GLY A 107 -2.38 9.24 5.44
CA GLY A 107 -3.45 8.42 5.99
C GLY A 107 -2.93 7.13 6.63
N LEU A 108 -1.98 6.45 5.98
CA LEU A 108 -1.35 5.24 6.54
C LEU A 108 -0.59 5.52 7.84
N VAL A 109 0.13 6.64 7.93
CA VAL A 109 0.80 7.04 9.18
C VAL A 109 -0.21 7.13 10.32
N HIS A 110 -1.30 7.82 10.13
CA HIS A 110 -2.33 7.98 11.17
C HIS A 110 -3.05 6.67 11.49
N GLN A 111 -3.45 5.90 10.47
CA GLN A 111 -4.14 4.63 10.67
C GLN A 111 -3.29 3.62 11.40
N VAL A 112 -2.09 3.35 10.86
CA VAL A 112 -1.30 2.18 11.27
C VAL A 112 -0.53 2.46 12.57
N LEU A 113 -0.07 3.69 12.76
CA LEU A 113 0.90 4.02 13.80
C LEU A 113 0.30 4.70 14.99
N ARG A 114 -0.70 5.51 14.73
CA ARG A 114 -1.35 6.29 15.78
C ARG A 114 -2.72 5.73 16.15
N ALA A 115 -3.20 4.72 15.41
CA ALA A 115 -4.57 4.19 15.50
C ALA A 115 -5.64 5.31 15.41
N ASP A 116 -5.28 6.44 14.79
CA ASP A 116 -6.14 7.61 14.61
C ASP A 116 -6.90 7.50 13.27
N TRP A 117 -7.95 6.71 13.30
CA TRP A 117 -8.80 6.48 12.13
C TRP A 117 -9.52 7.74 11.65
N ALA A 118 -9.85 8.67 12.54
CA ALA A 118 -10.56 9.89 12.18
C ALA A 118 -9.69 10.78 11.29
N THR A 119 -8.46 11.02 11.69
CA THR A 119 -7.48 11.77 10.90
C THR A 119 -7.09 11.02 9.63
N ALA A 120 -6.85 9.70 9.71
CA ALA A 120 -6.57 8.86 8.54
C ALA A 120 -7.65 9.01 7.46
N MET A 121 -8.92 8.94 7.86
CA MET A 121 -10.05 9.07 6.93
C MET A 121 -10.16 10.43 6.27
N SER A 122 -9.72 11.52 6.92
CA SER A 122 -9.68 12.82 6.26
C SER A 122 -8.69 12.83 5.09
N PHE A 123 -7.51 12.26 5.29
CA PHE A 123 -6.50 12.10 4.25
C PHE A 123 -6.97 11.14 3.14
N TYR A 124 -7.58 10.00 3.48
CA TYR A 124 -8.06 9.03 2.49
C TYR A 124 -9.19 9.60 1.62
N ARG A 125 -10.10 10.41 2.16
CA ARG A 125 -11.15 11.06 1.35
C ARG A 125 -10.57 12.06 0.36
N GLU A 126 -9.60 12.87 0.77
CA GLU A 126 -8.91 13.78 -0.14
C GLU A 126 -8.10 13.01 -1.19
N ALA A 127 -7.38 11.97 -0.76
CA ALA A 127 -6.65 11.08 -1.66
C ALA A 127 -7.56 10.43 -2.70
N LEU A 128 -8.74 9.92 -2.28
CA LEU A 128 -9.69 9.30 -3.20
C LEU A 128 -10.21 10.29 -4.23
N ALA A 129 -10.57 11.49 -3.83
CA ALA A 129 -11.08 12.51 -4.74
C ALA A 129 -10.08 12.87 -5.85
N LEU A 130 -8.78 12.89 -5.53
CA LEU A 130 -7.71 13.09 -6.51
C LEU A 130 -7.42 11.81 -7.32
N ALA A 131 -7.34 10.65 -6.64
CA ALA A 131 -6.99 9.40 -7.28
C ALA A 131 -8.01 8.98 -8.35
N GLU A 132 -9.31 9.13 -8.09
CA GLU A 132 -10.38 8.81 -9.05
C GLU A 132 -10.26 9.58 -10.38
N ARG A 133 -9.64 10.76 -10.37
CA ARG A 133 -9.53 11.61 -11.56
C ARG A 133 -8.16 11.54 -12.24
N TYR A 134 -7.10 11.29 -11.48
CA TYR A 134 -5.74 11.56 -11.95
C TYR A 134 -4.76 10.39 -11.73
N ALA A 135 -5.07 9.43 -10.86
CA ALA A 135 -4.14 8.36 -10.53
C ALA A 135 -4.43 7.06 -11.29
N ASP A 136 -3.45 6.17 -11.31
CA ASP A 136 -3.57 4.82 -11.86
C ASP A 136 -4.43 3.89 -11.00
N GLU A 137 -4.73 2.69 -11.51
CA GLU A 137 -5.53 1.69 -10.83
C GLU A 137 -4.92 1.27 -9.49
N MET A 138 -3.59 1.28 -9.35
CA MET A 138 -2.96 0.83 -8.12
C MET A 138 -3.15 1.82 -6.99
N VAL A 139 -2.93 3.12 -7.23
CA VAL A 139 -3.16 4.15 -6.20
C VAL A 139 -4.62 4.19 -5.79
N ARG A 140 -5.54 4.14 -6.75
CA ARG A 140 -6.99 4.06 -6.50
C ARG A 140 -7.33 2.84 -5.65
N SER A 141 -6.78 1.68 -5.98
CA SER A 141 -6.97 0.42 -5.27
C SER A 141 -6.53 0.52 -3.81
N GLU A 142 -5.35 1.10 -3.54
CA GLU A 142 -4.84 1.22 -2.17
C GLU A 142 -5.73 2.14 -1.32
N VAL A 143 -6.16 3.27 -1.87
CA VAL A 143 -7.06 4.19 -1.16
C VAL A 143 -8.39 3.50 -0.85
N HIS A 144 -9.01 2.83 -1.83
CA HIS A 144 -10.24 2.07 -1.61
C HIS A 144 -10.05 0.99 -0.52
N ARG A 145 -8.94 0.25 -0.54
CA ARG A 145 -8.65 -0.79 0.44
C ARG A 145 -8.66 -0.26 1.86
N HIS A 146 -7.99 0.86 2.11
CA HIS A 146 -7.86 1.41 3.44
C HIS A 146 -9.13 2.11 3.94
N ILE A 147 -9.92 2.69 3.05
CA ILE A 147 -11.30 3.13 3.37
C ILE A 147 -12.16 1.91 3.71
N GLY A 148 -12.04 0.83 2.96
CA GLY A 148 -12.73 -0.43 3.26
C GLY A 148 -12.39 -0.96 4.65
N PHE A 149 -11.12 -0.96 5.02
CA PHE A 149 -10.67 -1.37 6.37
C PHE A 149 -11.24 -0.48 7.47
N PHE A 150 -11.33 0.83 7.27
CA PHE A 150 -11.99 1.71 8.22
C PHE A 150 -13.43 1.26 8.48
N HIS A 151 -14.19 1.04 7.43
CA HIS A 151 -15.60 0.65 7.57
C HIS A 151 -15.75 -0.70 8.28
N VAL A 152 -14.97 -1.70 7.89
CA VAL A 152 -15.07 -3.05 8.48
C VAL A 152 -14.57 -3.08 9.93
N TYR A 153 -13.40 -2.52 10.21
CA TYR A 153 -12.70 -2.77 11.47
C TYR A 153 -12.82 -1.64 12.49
N ALA A 154 -13.06 -0.41 12.05
CA ALA A 154 -13.19 0.72 12.96
C ALA A 154 -14.63 1.19 13.14
N ALA A 155 -15.41 1.24 12.08
CA ALA A 155 -16.81 1.69 12.13
C ALA A 155 -17.79 0.55 12.39
N GLY A 156 -17.40 -0.71 12.15
CA GLY A 156 -18.28 -1.87 12.28
C GLY A 156 -19.38 -1.95 11.21
N ASP A 157 -19.24 -1.19 10.12
CA ASP A 157 -20.19 -1.17 9.01
C ASP A 157 -19.63 -1.93 7.81
N CYS A 158 -19.87 -3.24 7.79
CA CYS A 158 -19.25 -4.13 6.82
C CYS A 158 -19.69 -3.88 5.37
N GLU A 159 -20.93 -3.50 5.11
CA GLU A 159 -21.42 -3.33 3.73
C GLU A 159 -20.71 -2.23 2.92
N PRO A 160 -20.54 -0.99 3.42
CA PRO A 160 -19.70 -0.01 2.75
C PRO A 160 -18.25 -0.49 2.61
N GLY A 161 -17.73 -1.15 3.64
CA GLY A 161 -16.37 -1.70 3.63
C GLY A 161 -16.17 -2.71 2.51
N LEU A 162 -17.09 -3.66 2.36
CA LEU A 162 -17.06 -4.66 1.29
C LEU A 162 -17.16 -4.03 -0.09
N ARG A 163 -17.98 -2.98 -0.28
CA ARG A 163 -18.02 -2.28 -1.57
C ARG A 163 -16.66 -1.67 -1.94
N HIS A 164 -15.99 -1.04 -0.98
CA HIS A 164 -14.66 -0.48 -1.21
C HIS A 164 -13.60 -1.57 -1.46
N LEU A 165 -13.62 -2.67 -0.71
CA LEU A 165 -12.67 -3.78 -0.89
C LEU A 165 -12.88 -4.51 -2.23
N ARG A 166 -14.12 -4.70 -2.67
CA ARG A 166 -14.41 -5.26 -3.99
C ARG A 166 -13.92 -4.34 -5.11
N MET A 167 -14.11 -3.02 -4.98
CA MET A 167 -13.54 -2.06 -5.94
C MET A 167 -12.01 -2.11 -5.96
N SER A 168 -11.37 -2.17 -4.80
CA SER A 168 -9.92 -2.34 -4.69
C SER A 168 -9.46 -3.60 -5.42
N GLN A 169 -10.14 -4.73 -5.25
CA GLN A 169 -9.79 -5.99 -5.89
C GLN A 169 -9.90 -5.89 -7.43
N VAL A 170 -11.00 -5.34 -7.95
CA VAL A 170 -11.17 -5.13 -9.40
C VAL A 170 -10.04 -4.27 -9.99
N LEU A 171 -9.64 -3.20 -9.29
CA LEU A 171 -8.55 -2.34 -9.73
C LEU A 171 -7.20 -3.07 -9.73
N ARG A 172 -6.93 -3.93 -8.74
CA ARG A 172 -5.71 -4.76 -8.67
C ARG A 172 -5.65 -5.79 -9.79
N GLU A 173 -6.76 -6.43 -10.10
CA GLU A 173 -6.86 -7.37 -11.22
C GLU A 173 -6.60 -6.68 -12.56
N ARG A 174 -7.11 -5.48 -12.76
CA ARG A 174 -6.84 -4.67 -13.97
C ARG A 174 -5.38 -4.24 -14.06
N TYR A 175 -4.79 -3.85 -12.95
CA TYR A 175 -3.37 -3.50 -12.88
C TYR A 175 -2.47 -4.70 -13.17
N GLY A 176 -2.87 -5.92 -12.79
CA GLY A 176 -2.27 -7.17 -13.21
C GLY A 176 -1.05 -7.63 -12.41
N ASP A 177 -0.72 -7.02 -11.25
CA ASP A 177 0.35 -7.53 -10.37
C ASP A 177 -0.18 -8.67 -9.48
N PRO A 178 0.25 -9.94 -9.71
CA PRO A 178 -0.27 -11.09 -8.97
C PRO A 178 0.01 -11.04 -7.46
N ARG A 179 1.09 -10.36 -7.05
CA ARG A 179 1.42 -10.16 -5.63
C ARG A 179 0.34 -9.35 -4.91
N ARG A 180 -0.13 -8.31 -5.58
CA ARG A 180 -1.17 -7.41 -5.06
C ARG A 180 -2.56 -8.00 -5.17
N VAL A 181 -2.85 -8.74 -6.23
CA VAL A 181 -4.10 -9.49 -6.39
C VAL A 181 -4.27 -10.46 -5.21
N ALA A 182 -3.27 -11.28 -4.91
CA ALA A 182 -3.32 -12.23 -3.80
C ALA A 182 -3.62 -11.57 -2.44
N THR A 183 -2.97 -10.43 -2.16
CA THR A 183 -3.21 -9.70 -0.90
C THR A 183 -4.56 -8.96 -0.88
N GLY A 184 -5.10 -8.61 -2.03
CA GLY A 184 -6.45 -8.06 -2.16
C GLY A 184 -7.51 -9.12 -1.91
N THR A 185 -7.36 -10.30 -2.50
CA THR A 185 -8.26 -11.45 -2.27
C THR A 185 -8.28 -11.86 -0.81
N LEU A 186 -7.12 -11.90 -0.13
CA LEU A 186 -7.03 -12.14 1.32
C LEU A 186 -7.84 -11.11 2.10
N ALA A 187 -7.62 -9.82 1.86
CA ALA A 187 -8.31 -8.76 2.58
C ALA A 187 -9.83 -8.79 2.38
N LEU A 188 -10.28 -9.11 1.16
CA LEU A 188 -11.70 -9.28 0.87
C LEU A 188 -12.28 -10.49 1.59
N GLY A 189 -11.58 -11.62 1.61
CA GLY A 189 -12.01 -12.83 2.33
C GLY A 189 -12.14 -12.61 3.83
N GLU A 190 -11.19 -11.91 4.45
CA GLU A 190 -11.27 -11.53 5.87
C GLU A 190 -12.46 -10.61 6.16
N ALA A 191 -12.73 -9.65 5.28
CA ALA A 191 -13.87 -8.74 5.41
C ALA A 191 -15.22 -9.45 5.23
N GLU A 192 -15.33 -10.39 4.28
CA GLU A 192 -16.52 -11.25 4.14
C GLU A 192 -16.75 -12.11 5.39
N LEU A 193 -15.67 -12.60 6.01
CA LEU A 193 -15.77 -13.31 7.28
C LEU A 193 -16.27 -12.40 8.42
N ALA A 194 -15.77 -11.18 8.49
CA ALA A 194 -16.21 -10.18 9.47
C ALA A 194 -17.69 -9.80 9.28
N ALA A 195 -18.16 -9.79 8.03
CA ALA A 195 -19.57 -9.55 7.69
C ALA A 195 -20.49 -10.76 7.93
N GLY A 196 -19.93 -11.91 8.33
CA GLY A 196 -20.71 -13.15 8.55
C GLY A 196 -20.96 -13.97 7.26
N HIS A 197 -20.44 -13.56 6.13
CA HIS A 197 -20.59 -14.25 4.84
C HIS A 197 -19.57 -15.40 4.70
N ARG A 198 -19.70 -16.36 5.60
CA ARG A 198 -18.71 -17.40 5.84
C ARG A 198 -18.34 -18.23 4.62
N GLN A 199 -19.31 -18.69 3.83
CA GLN A 199 -19.04 -19.53 2.67
C GLN A 199 -18.20 -18.80 1.63
N GLU A 200 -18.54 -17.54 1.36
CA GLU A 200 -17.78 -16.69 0.46
C GLU A 200 -16.39 -16.37 1.01
N ALA A 201 -16.28 -16.14 2.33
CA ALA A 201 -14.99 -15.96 2.99
C ALA A 201 -14.07 -17.16 2.80
N ILE A 202 -14.55 -18.39 3.05
CA ILE A 202 -13.77 -19.63 2.85
C ILE A 202 -13.30 -19.76 1.39
N ARG A 203 -14.19 -19.50 0.42
CA ARG A 203 -13.86 -19.53 -1.01
C ARG A 203 -12.73 -18.55 -1.34
N LEU A 204 -12.86 -17.29 -0.93
CA LEU A 204 -11.87 -16.24 -1.17
C LEU A 204 -10.56 -16.51 -0.46
N LEU A 205 -10.60 -16.97 0.79
CA LEU A 205 -9.38 -17.28 1.55
C LEU A 205 -8.61 -18.46 0.96
N ALA A 206 -9.31 -19.50 0.48
CA ALA A 206 -8.69 -20.60 -0.24
C ALA A 206 -8.03 -20.13 -1.55
N GLU A 207 -8.71 -19.26 -2.29
CA GLU A 207 -8.17 -18.62 -3.48
C GLU A 207 -6.93 -17.76 -3.16
N ALA A 208 -6.97 -16.96 -2.09
CA ALA A 208 -5.85 -16.13 -1.64
C ALA A 208 -4.61 -16.98 -1.31
N VAL A 209 -4.77 -18.13 -0.65
CA VAL A 209 -3.68 -19.08 -0.39
C VAL A 209 -3.08 -19.59 -1.70
N HIS A 210 -3.91 -20.00 -2.65
CA HIS A 210 -3.43 -20.46 -3.95
C HIS A 210 -2.68 -19.34 -4.70
N GLN A 211 -3.24 -18.16 -4.78
CA GLN A 211 -2.62 -17.00 -5.42
C GLN A 211 -1.31 -16.59 -4.75
N ALA A 212 -1.25 -16.59 -3.40
CA ALA A 212 -0.05 -16.24 -2.66
C ALA A 212 1.12 -17.21 -2.95
N ARG A 213 0.82 -18.50 -3.02
CA ARG A 213 1.81 -19.53 -3.39
C ARG A 213 2.26 -19.38 -4.83
N THR A 214 1.34 -19.20 -5.77
CA THR A 214 1.63 -19.03 -7.19
C THR A 214 2.44 -17.76 -7.47
N ALA A 215 2.12 -16.65 -6.78
CA ALA A 215 2.87 -15.40 -6.88
C ALA A 215 4.24 -15.44 -6.17
N GLY A 216 4.56 -16.52 -5.46
CA GLY A 216 5.83 -16.69 -4.73
C GLY A 216 5.98 -15.71 -3.57
N LEU A 217 4.91 -15.43 -2.82
CA LEU A 217 4.97 -14.55 -1.66
C LEU A 217 5.83 -15.16 -0.54
N THR A 218 6.26 -14.33 0.42
CA THR A 218 7.02 -14.81 1.59
C THR A 218 6.26 -15.90 2.34
N ARG A 219 7.00 -16.77 3.03
CA ARG A 219 6.41 -17.82 3.89
C ARG A 219 5.46 -17.24 4.93
N GLU A 220 5.79 -16.08 5.48
CA GLU A 220 4.95 -15.38 6.45
C GLU A 220 3.60 -14.97 5.84
N ARG A 221 3.58 -14.38 4.64
CA ARG A 221 2.34 -13.99 3.94
C ARG A 221 1.47 -15.20 3.58
N ILE A 222 2.09 -16.31 3.16
CA ILE A 222 1.37 -17.56 2.91
C ILE A 222 0.80 -18.10 4.21
N PHE A 223 1.57 -18.09 5.29
CA PHE A 223 1.11 -18.54 6.61
C PHE A 223 -0.11 -17.73 7.09
N TRP A 224 -0.10 -16.41 6.96
CA TRP A 224 -1.25 -15.59 7.36
C TRP A 224 -2.50 -15.87 6.53
N ALA A 225 -2.37 -16.13 5.22
CA ALA A 225 -3.50 -16.54 4.38
C ALA A 225 -4.05 -17.91 4.81
N GLU A 226 -3.19 -18.89 5.09
CA GLU A 226 -3.58 -20.22 5.60
C GLU A 226 -4.23 -20.12 6.98
N TYR A 227 -3.69 -19.29 7.87
CA TYR A 227 -4.24 -19.07 9.21
C TYR A 227 -5.65 -18.47 9.15
N ALA A 228 -5.87 -17.48 8.27
CA ALA A 228 -7.19 -16.88 8.05
C ALA A 228 -8.19 -17.92 7.52
N LEU A 229 -7.80 -18.74 6.56
CA LEU A 229 -8.63 -19.84 6.02
C LEU A 229 -9.01 -20.83 7.11
N GLN A 230 -8.04 -21.35 7.86
CA GLN A 230 -8.30 -22.26 8.97
C GLN A 230 -9.20 -21.66 10.06
N GLY A 231 -9.06 -20.36 10.33
CA GLY A 231 -9.92 -19.62 11.26
C GLY A 231 -11.37 -19.57 10.77
N ALA A 232 -11.57 -19.34 9.46
CA ALA A 232 -12.89 -19.37 8.86
C ALA A 232 -13.52 -20.77 8.87
N GLU A 233 -12.76 -21.83 8.67
CA GLU A 233 -13.23 -23.21 8.68
C GLU A 233 -13.60 -23.70 10.09
N ARG A 234 -12.78 -23.39 11.12
CA ARG A 234 -13.01 -23.83 12.52
C ARG A 234 -14.24 -23.26 13.19
N ARG A 235 -14.64 -22.04 12.85
CA ARG A 235 -15.88 -21.46 13.39
C ARG A 235 -17.16 -22.17 12.88
N ALA A 236 -17.01 -23.34 12.19
CA ALA A 236 -18.09 -24.18 11.64
C ALA A 236 -18.49 -25.35 12.52
N ALA A 237 -17.60 -25.74 13.41
CA ALA A 237 -17.84 -26.84 14.35
C ALA A 237 -18.30 -26.31 15.71
#